data_558631ec70dfd5cc3fa16b7b861d89ca
#
_entry.id   558631ec70dfd5cc3fa16b7b861d89ca
#
_cell.length_a   1.000
_cell.length_b   1.000
_cell.length_c   1.000
_cell.angle_alpha   90.00
_cell.angle_beta   90.00
_cell.angle_gamma   90.00
#
_symmetry.space_group_name_H-M   'P 1'
#
loop_
_entity.id
_entity.type
_entity.pdbx_description
1 polymer ?
#
loop_
_entity_poly.entity_id
_entity_poly.type
_entity_poly.pdbx_seq_one_letter_code
_entity_poly.pdbx_strand_id
1 'polypeptide(L)'
;MIIVGIDPGPEKCGFCVYDNLAGKIIEAQKDLPVGEALTGIDIYAGQADLVGIERVQSYGIPGSTLLRTSEVVGRLWQCSEALRLPTVLLYRREVLRGLDVTGKGNRDSLVRERLIEMHGGTRKIAQGTKKEPGPLYGVSSHAWQALAVAIVAGMEAGDASP
;
A
#
# COMPACT_ATOMS: atom_id res chain seq x y z
N MET A 1 4.13 -1.90 14.63
CA MET A 1 2.98 -2.43 13.86
C MET A 1 3.44 -2.76 12.47
N ILE A 2 3.28 -4.01 12.08
CA ILE A 2 3.60 -4.50 10.72
C ILE A 2 2.33 -4.42 9.87
N ILE A 3 2.40 -3.74 8.74
CA ILE A 3 1.24 -3.48 7.89
C ILE A 3 1.51 -4.01 6.49
N VAL A 4 0.62 -4.82 5.97
CA VAL A 4 0.61 -5.20 4.55
C VAL A 4 -0.23 -4.19 3.79
N GLY A 5 0.35 -3.48 2.85
CA GLY A 5 -0.33 -2.55 1.96
C GLY A 5 -0.43 -3.10 0.54
N ILE A 6 -1.58 -2.94 -0.09
CA ILE A 6 -1.83 -3.48 -1.42
C ILE A 6 -2.51 -2.43 -2.30
N ASP A 7 -1.94 -2.22 -3.50
CA ASP A 7 -2.52 -1.44 -4.61
C ASP A 7 -2.98 -2.43 -5.69
N PRO A 8 -4.26 -2.82 -5.73
CA PRO A 8 -4.75 -3.84 -6.63
C PRO A 8 -4.90 -3.35 -8.07
N GLY A 9 -4.39 -4.13 -9.02
CA GLY A 9 -4.75 -4.05 -10.42
C GLY A 9 -5.53 -5.28 -10.89
N PRO A 10 -5.97 -5.34 -12.16
CA PRO A 10 -6.80 -6.44 -12.66
C PRO A 10 -6.05 -7.78 -12.77
N GLU A 11 -4.72 -7.76 -12.87
CA GLU A 11 -3.88 -8.95 -13.03
C GLU A 11 -2.69 -8.96 -12.07
N LYS A 12 -2.20 -7.78 -11.69
CA LYS A 12 -1.04 -7.59 -10.83
C LYS A 12 -1.33 -6.53 -9.79
N CYS A 13 -0.66 -6.63 -8.65
CA CYS A 13 -0.76 -5.72 -7.52
C CYS A 13 0.58 -5.06 -7.23
N GLY A 14 0.55 -3.83 -6.73
CA GLY A 14 1.60 -3.32 -5.87
C GLY A 14 1.44 -3.97 -4.50
N PHE A 15 2.54 -4.41 -3.89
CA PHE A 15 2.54 -5.07 -2.58
C PHE A 15 3.67 -4.50 -1.72
N CYS A 16 3.38 -4.22 -0.47
CA CYS A 16 4.36 -3.68 0.46
C CYS A 16 4.10 -4.20 1.86
N VAL A 17 5.15 -4.61 2.56
CA VAL A 17 5.14 -4.87 3.99
C VAL A 17 5.96 -3.80 4.68
N TYR A 18 5.34 -3.04 5.56
CA TYR A 18 5.89 -1.86 6.19
C TYR A 18 5.88 -1.98 7.72
N ASP A 19 7.02 -1.74 8.34
CA ASP A 19 7.10 -1.57 9.79
C ASP A 19 6.87 -0.10 10.15
N ASN A 20 5.67 0.21 10.62
CA ASN A 20 5.25 1.56 10.97
C ASN A 20 6.03 2.13 12.18
N LEU A 21 6.47 1.30 13.11
CA LEU A 21 7.26 1.75 14.27
C LEU A 21 8.71 2.06 13.89
N ALA A 22 9.30 1.20 13.04
CA ALA A 22 10.67 1.41 12.56
C ALA A 22 10.75 2.41 11.40
N GLY A 23 9.62 2.77 10.78
CA GLY A 23 9.54 3.65 9.63
C GLY A 23 10.25 3.09 8.39
N LYS A 24 10.22 1.77 8.16
CA LYS A 24 10.97 1.12 7.07
C LYS A 24 10.20 0.01 6.38
N ILE A 25 10.61 -0.26 5.14
CA ILE A 25 10.13 -1.38 4.34
C ILE A 25 10.75 -2.69 4.83
N ILE A 26 9.91 -3.72 4.94
CA ILE A 26 10.32 -5.12 5.10
C ILE A 26 10.39 -5.80 3.73
N GLU A 27 9.34 -5.59 2.92
CA GLU A 27 9.27 -6.10 1.55
C GLU A 27 8.51 -5.12 0.65
N ALA A 28 8.90 -5.03 -0.62
CA ALA A 28 8.20 -4.24 -1.64
C ALA A 28 8.25 -4.93 -3.01
N GLN A 29 7.09 -5.17 -3.61
CA GLN A 29 6.92 -5.80 -4.92
C GLN A 29 6.02 -4.93 -5.80
N LYS A 30 6.48 -4.61 -7.01
CA LYS A 30 5.80 -3.62 -7.88
C LYS A 30 4.70 -4.19 -8.77
N ASP A 31 4.86 -5.41 -9.24
CA ASP A 31 4.02 -6.05 -10.27
C ASP A 31 3.71 -7.50 -9.86
N LEU A 32 3.31 -7.70 -8.62
CA LEU A 32 3.06 -9.01 -8.06
C LEU A 32 1.76 -9.59 -8.64
N PRO A 33 1.78 -10.78 -9.29
CA PRO A 33 0.55 -11.44 -9.73
C PRO A 33 -0.45 -11.59 -8.59
N VAL A 34 -1.75 -11.48 -8.89
CA VAL A 34 -2.81 -11.55 -7.85
C VAL A 34 -2.71 -12.80 -6.97
N GLY A 35 -2.40 -13.96 -7.57
CA GLY A 35 -2.22 -15.19 -6.80
C GLY A 35 -1.05 -15.11 -5.81
N GLU A 36 0.05 -14.47 -6.20
CA GLU A 36 1.21 -14.27 -5.33
C GLU A 36 0.93 -13.20 -4.25
N ALA A 37 0.12 -12.19 -4.56
CA ALA A 37 -0.33 -11.22 -3.55
C ALA A 37 -1.18 -11.89 -2.45
N LEU A 38 -2.07 -12.81 -2.82
CA LEU A 38 -2.83 -13.63 -1.87
C LEU A 38 -1.89 -14.49 -1.00
N THR A 39 -0.91 -15.15 -1.62
CA THR A 39 0.12 -15.92 -0.90
C THR A 39 0.95 -15.01 0.01
N GLY A 40 1.25 -13.79 -0.42
CA GLY A 40 1.96 -12.79 0.39
C GLY A 40 1.20 -12.43 1.68
N ILE A 41 -0.13 -12.25 1.60
CA ILE A 41 -0.94 -12.03 2.81
C ILE A 41 -0.83 -13.23 3.77
N ASP A 42 -0.91 -14.45 3.25
CA ASP A 42 -0.80 -15.68 4.07
C ASP A 42 0.58 -15.82 4.72
N ILE A 43 1.65 -15.57 3.97
CA ILE A 43 3.04 -15.62 4.50
C ILE A 43 3.22 -14.65 5.68
N TYR A 44 2.62 -13.46 5.60
CA TYR A 44 2.73 -12.45 6.65
C TYR A 44 1.63 -12.54 7.72
N ALA A 45 0.65 -13.45 7.61
CA ALA A 45 -0.48 -13.53 8.53
C ALA A 45 -0.09 -13.69 10.01
N GLY A 46 1.02 -14.37 10.30
CA GLY A 46 1.52 -14.53 11.67
C GLY A 46 2.34 -13.34 12.21
N GLN A 47 2.59 -12.31 11.38
CA GLN A 47 3.43 -11.16 11.73
C GLN A 47 2.72 -9.82 11.50
N ALA A 48 1.80 -9.76 10.54
CA ALA A 48 1.07 -8.55 10.22
C ALA A 48 -0.01 -8.26 11.28
N ASP A 49 -0.06 -7.02 11.69
CA ASP A 49 -1.10 -6.50 12.59
C ASP A 49 -2.31 -5.99 11.79
N LEU A 50 -2.12 -5.62 10.52
CA LEU A 50 -3.10 -4.93 9.69
C LEU A 50 -2.86 -5.18 8.21
N VAL A 51 -3.93 -5.25 7.42
CA VAL A 51 -3.89 -5.21 5.95
C VAL A 51 -4.61 -3.96 5.47
N GLY A 52 -3.93 -3.12 4.68
CA GLY A 52 -4.53 -2.01 3.95
C GLY A 52 -4.70 -2.38 2.48
N ILE A 53 -5.87 -2.17 1.91
CA ILE A 53 -6.15 -2.45 0.49
C ILE A 53 -6.76 -1.21 -0.15
N GLU A 54 -6.13 -0.72 -1.24
CA GLU A 54 -6.77 0.34 -2.02
C GLU A 54 -7.98 -0.23 -2.79
N ARG A 55 -9.13 0.41 -2.64
CA ARG A 55 -10.35 0.04 -3.35
C ARG A 55 -10.63 1.00 -4.50
N VAL A 56 -11.18 0.45 -5.56
CA VAL A 56 -11.56 1.23 -6.74
C VAL A 56 -12.88 1.96 -6.55
N GLN A 57 -13.00 3.11 -7.21
CA GLN A 57 -14.24 3.89 -7.26
C GLN A 57 -14.57 4.24 -8.70
N SER A 58 -15.82 4.07 -9.11
CA SER A 58 -16.33 4.53 -10.39
C SER A 58 -16.94 5.93 -10.27
N TYR A 59 -16.69 6.76 -11.27
CA TYR A 59 -17.33 8.07 -11.45
C TYR A 59 -18.23 8.10 -12.70
N GLY A 60 -18.74 6.95 -13.09
CA GLY A 60 -19.58 6.76 -14.26
C GLY A 60 -19.84 5.28 -14.51
N ILE A 61 -20.10 4.90 -15.77
CA ILE A 61 -20.27 3.50 -16.15
C ILE A 61 -18.92 2.78 -16.00
N PRO A 62 -18.82 1.73 -15.17
CA PRO A 62 -17.56 1.04 -14.94
C PRO A 62 -17.11 0.27 -16.19
N GLY A 63 -15.87 0.46 -16.59
CA GLY A 63 -15.25 -0.36 -17.63
C GLY A 63 -14.82 -1.73 -17.09
N SER A 64 -14.50 -2.67 -18.00
CA SER A 64 -14.12 -4.04 -17.66
C SER A 64 -12.90 -4.11 -16.72
N THR A 65 -11.91 -3.24 -16.91
CA THR A 65 -10.72 -3.17 -16.03
C THR A 65 -11.11 -2.86 -14.59
N LEU A 66 -12.01 -1.89 -14.37
CA LEU A 66 -12.47 -1.51 -13.03
C LEU A 66 -13.24 -2.65 -12.36
N LEU A 67 -14.10 -3.35 -13.11
CA LEU A 67 -14.85 -4.50 -12.60
C LEU A 67 -13.89 -5.63 -12.18
N ARG A 68 -12.91 -5.97 -13.03
CA ARG A 68 -11.88 -6.97 -12.70
C ARG A 68 -11.05 -6.58 -11.48
N THR A 69 -10.65 -5.32 -11.37
CA THR A 69 -9.93 -4.84 -10.19
C THR A 69 -10.80 -4.92 -8.93
N SER A 70 -12.10 -4.64 -9.02
CA SER A 70 -13.04 -4.79 -7.91
C SER A 70 -13.16 -6.25 -7.44
N GLU A 71 -13.16 -7.21 -8.37
CA GLU A 71 -13.12 -8.64 -8.05
C GLU A 71 -11.82 -9.02 -7.32
N VAL A 72 -10.67 -8.47 -7.74
CA VAL A 72 -9.38 -8.66 -7.06
C VAL A 72 -9.42 -8.10 -5.65
N VAL A 73 -9.94 -6.89 -5.45
CA VAL A 73 -10.14 -6.30 -4.11
C VAL A 73 -10.94 -7.23 -3.21
N GLY A 74 -12.07 -7.78 -3.72
CA GLY A 74 -12.90 -8.70 -2.96
C GLY A 74 -12.17 -9.98 -2.56
N ARG A 75 -11.34 -10.55 -3.45
CA ARG A 75 -10.51 -11.74 -3.17
C ARG A 75 -9.45 -11.46 -2.10
N LEU A 76 -8.76 -10.33 -2.19
CA LEU A 76 -7.73 -9.92 -1.21
C LEU A 76 -8.37 -9.70 0.17
N TRP A 77 -9.49 -9.01 0.22
CA TRP A 77 -10.25 -8.78 1.46
C TRP A 77 -10.71 -10.10 2.07
N GLN A 78 -11.36 -10.96 1.29
CA GLN A 78 -11.79 -12.28 1.75
C GLN A 78 -10.63 -13.14 2.29
N CYS A 79 -9.45 -13.09 1.65
CA CYS A 79 -8.25 -13.76 2.12
C CYS A 79 -7.82 -13.24 3.51
N SER A 80 -7.77 -11.92 3.67
CA SER A 80 -7.41 -11.29 4.96
C SER A 80 -8.39 -11.66 6.08
N GLU A 81 -9.70 -11.64 5.79
CA GLU A 81 -10.74 -12.05 6.76
C GLU A 81 -10.63 -13.52 7.15
N ALA A 82 -10.38 -14.42 6.18
CA ALA A 82 -10.18 -15.84 6.43
C ALA A 82 -8.98 -16.10 7.37
N LEU A 83 -7.95 -15.27 7.27
CA LEU A 83 -6.75 -15.28 8.13
C LEU A 83 -6.95 -14.50 9.44
N ARG A 84 -8.13 -13.90 9.66
CA ARG A 84 -8.47 -13.06 10.82
C ARG A 84 -7.57 -11.84 10.98
N LEU A 85 -7.08 -11.30 9.87
CA LEU A 85 -6.31 -10.08 9.86
C LEU A 85 -7.24 -8.86 9.81
N PRO A 86 -7.11 -7.90 10.73
CA PRO A 86 -7.78 -6.61 10.62
C PRO A 86 -7.50 -6.01 9.24
N THR A 87 -8.53 -5.48 8.57
CA THR A 87 -8.39 -4.97 7.20
C THR A 87 -9.06 -3.61 7.04
N VAL A 88 -8.31 -2.66 6.50
CA VAL A 88 -8.79 -1.32 6.14
C VAL A 88 -8.87 -1.20 4.63
N LEU A 89 -10.04 -0.82 4.13
CA LEU A 89 -10.29 -0.57 2.71
C LEU A 89 -10.30 0.93 2.45
N LEU A 90 -9.34 1.44 1.70
CA LEU A 90 -9.13 2.86 1.44
C LEU A 90 -9.43 3.21 -0.01
N TYR A 91 -10.21 4.25 -0.26
CA TYR A 91 -10.28 4.87 -1.58
C TYR A 91 -9.03 5.71 -1.86
N ARG A 92 -8.68 5.86 -3.11
CA ARG A 92 -7.57 6.71 -3.54
C ARG A 92 -7.59 8.11 -2.91
N ARG A 93 -8.77 8.74 -2.81
CA ARG A 93 -8.93 10.06 -2.18
C ARG A 93 -8.58 10.06 -0.69
N GLU A 94 -8.83 8.94 0.01
CA GLU A 94 -8.52 8.79 1.43
C GLU A 94 -7.02 8.63 1.64
N VAL A 95 -6.36 7.85 0.78
CA VAL A 95 -4.90 7.73 0.75
C VAL A 95 -4.25 9.10 0.52
N LEU A 96 -4.71 9.87 -0.48
CA LEU A 96 -4.18 11.21 -0.76
C LEU A 96 -4.39 12.16 0.41
N ARG A 97 -5.57 12.12 1.03
CA ARG A 97 -5.89 12.96 2.21
C ARG A 97 -5.04 12.58 3.43
N GLY A 98 -4.91 11.29 3.74
CA GLY A 98 -4.11 10.80 4.86
C GLY A 98 -2.63 11.17 4.74
N LEU A 99 -2.09 11.23 3.52
CA LEU A 99 -0.73 11.69 3.24
C LEU A 99 -0.60 13.21 3.11
N ASP A 100 -1.70 13.98 3.24
CA ASP A 100 -1.71 15.42 2.97
C ASP A 100 -1.19 15.79 1.57
N VAL A 101 -1.50 14.94 0.58
CA VAL A 101 -1.11 15.17 -0.82
C VAL A 101 -2.09 16.13 -1.46
N THR A 102 -1.69 17.39 -1.58
CA THR A 102 -2.42 18.46 -2.23
C THR A 102 -1.69 18.90 -3.50
N GLY A 103 -2.41 19.49 -4.45
CA GLY A 103 -1.81 20.06 -5.65
C GLY A 103 -2.37 19.52 -6.95
N LYS A 104 -1.98 20.20 -8.05
CA LYS A 104 -2.32 19.81 -9.43
C LYS A 104 -1.13 19.05 -10.02
N GLY A 105 -1.38 17.93 -10.72
CA GLY A 105 -0.33 17.16 -11.38
C GLY A 105 -0.55 15.65 -11.32
N ASN A 106 0.50 14.92 -11.64
CA ASN A 106 0.48 13.47 -11.57
C ASN A 106 0.45 13.02 -10.10
N ARG A 107 -0.68 12.45 -9.68
CA ARG A 107 -0.93 12.02 -8.29
C ARG A 107 0.09 11.01 -7.80
N ASP A 108 0.56 10.12 -8.65
CA ASP A 108 1.53 9.09 -8.27
C ASP A 108 2.92 9.68 -7.98
N SER A 109 3.31 10.72 -8.74
CA SER A 109 4.53 11.48 -8.45
C SER A 109 4.43 12.22 -7.13
N LEU A 110 3.31 12.88 -6.87
CA LEU A 110 3.08 13.61 -5.62
C LEU A 110 3.09 12.68 -4.40
N VAL A 111 2.46 11.51 -4.49
CA VAL A 111 2.50 10.47 -3.44
C VAL A 111 3.95 10.04 -3.18
N ARG A 112 4.70 9.73 -4.24
CA ARG A 112 6.11 9.34 -4.09
C ARG A 112 6.96 10.44 -3.45
N GLU A 113 6.80 11.69 -3.87
CA GLU A 113 7.52 12.83 -3.30
C GLU A 113 7.20 13.00 -1.81
N ARG A 114 5.92 12.89 -1.45
CA ARG A 114 5.48 12.97 -0.06
C ARG A 114 6.06 11.84 0.80
N LEU A 115 6.08 10.61 0.30
CA LEU A 115 6.69 9.48 1.00
C LEU A 115 8.20 9.66 1.19
N ILE A 116 8.90 10.19 0.19
CA ILE A 116 10.34 10.52 0.30
C ILE A 116 10.55 11.60 1.36
N GLU A 117 9.72 12.64 1.37
CA GLU A 117 9.77 13.72 2.36
C GLU A 117 9.62 13.18 3.79
N MET A 118 8.64 12.31 4.02
CA MET A 118 8.40 11.67 5.32
C MET A 118 9.56 10.78 5.81
N HIS A 119 10.38 10.27 4.90
CA HIS A 119 11.46 9.31 5.21
C HIS A 119 12.86 9.87 4.97
N GLY A 120 13.06 11.15 5.24
CA GLY A 120 14.40 11.77 5.21
C GLY A 120 14.58 12.91 4.21
N GLY A 121 13.48 13.34 3.55
CA GLY A 121 13.43 14.55 2.73
C GLY A 121 14.05 14.44 1.34
N THR A 122 14.97 13.53 1.12
CA THR A 122 15.62 13.34 -0.18
C THR A 122 15.61 11.88 -0.61
N ARG A 123 15.57 11.65 -1.94
CA ARG A 123 15.64 10.29 -2.49
C ARG A 123 16.91 9.55 -2.05
N LYS A 124 18.02 10.25 -1.92
CA LYS A 124 19.29 9.67 -1.49
C LYS A 124 19.21 9.11 -0.07
N ILE A 125 18.52 9.79 0.84
CA ILE A 125 18.35 9.36 2.23
C ILE A 125 17.23 8.32 2.30
N ALA A 126 16.06 8.60 1.71
CA ALA A 126 14.90 7.73 1.79
C ALA A 126 15.11 6.35 1.12
N GLN A 127 15.64 6.31 -0.09
CA GLN A 127 15.90 5.06 -0.80
C GLN A 127 17.32 4.54 -0.59
N GLY A 128 18.32 5.41 -0.53
CA GLY A 128 19.71 5.02 -0.44
C GLY A 128 20.22 4.26 -1.66
N THR A 129 21.20 3.39 -1.43
CA THR A 129 21.84 2.53 -2.44
C THR A 129 21.89 1.08 -1.95
N LYS A 130 22.29 0.13 -2.81
CA LYS A 130 22.47 -1.28 -2.40
C LYS A 130 23.50 -1.45 -1.27
N LYS A 131 24.52 -0.58 -1.21
CA LYS A 131 25.57 -0.62 -0.17
C LYS A 131 25.09 0.03 1.14
N GLU A 132 24.28 1.07 1.03
CA GLU A 132 23.73 1.84 2.15
C GLU A 132 22.24 2.03 1.91
N PRO A 133 21.39 1.00 2.19
CA PRO A 133 19.96 1.06 1.94
C PRO A 133 19.27 2.02 2.89
N GLY A 134 18.45 2.93 2.34
CA GLY A 134 17.56 3.77 3.12
C GLY A 134 16.29 3.04 3.55
N PRO A 135 15.44 3.66 4.36
CA PRO A 135 14.21 3.06 4.87
C PRO A 135 13.22 2.61 3.78
N LEU A 136 13.25 3.24 2.61
CA LEU A 136 12.42 2.92 1.44
C LEU A 136 13.22 2.24 0.32
N TYR A 137 14.30 1.56 0.65
CA TYR A 137 15.09 0.85 -0.34
C TYR A 137 14.26 -0.25 -1.01
N GLY A 138 14.35 -0.35 -2.35
CA GLY A 138 13.62 -1.35 -3.13
C GLY A 138 12.22 -0.92 -3.62
N VAL A 139 11.64 0.14 -3.08
CA VAL A 139 10.33 0.63 -3.52
C VAL A 139 10.40 1.20 -4.93
N SER A 140 9.55 0.69 -5.82
CA SER A 140 9.47 1.14 -7.21
C SER A 140 8.06 0.97 -7.78
N SER A 141 7.71 1.73 -8.85
CA SER A 141 6.43 1.62 -9.57
C SER A 141 5.20 1.52 -8.63
N HIS A 142 4.31 0.56 -8.80
CA HIS A 142 3.10 0.36 -8.00
C HIS A 142 3.36 0.07 -6.50
N ALA A 143 4.57 -0.35 -6.12
CA ALA A 143 4.91 -0.50 -4.70
C ALA A 143 4.85 0.82 -3.91
N TRP A 144 5.01 1.99 -4.57
CA TRP A 144 4.81 3.30 -3.94
C TRP A 144 3.36 3.49 -3.48
N GLN A 145 2.40 3.04 -4.29
CA GLN A 145 0.98 3.15 -3.95
C GLN A 145 0.63 2.18 -2.81
N ALA A 146 1.15 0.95 -2.87
CA ALA A 146 1.00 -0.03 -1.80
C ALA A 146 1.57 0.47 -0.46
N LEU A 147 2.75 1.12 -0.48
CA LEU A 147 3.33 1.77 0.70
C LEU A 147 2.44 2.89 1.23
N ALA A 148 1.91 3.75 0.35
CA ALA A 148 0.99 4.81 0.72
C ALA A 148 -0.25 4.25 1.44
N VAL A 149 -0.82 3.17 0.91
CA VAL A 149 -1.95 2.46 1.51
C VAL A 149 -1.59 1.91 2.89
N ALA A 150 -0.42 1.27 3.04
CA ALA A 150 0.04 0.74 4.33
C ALA A 150 0.15 1.85 5.40
N ILE A 151 0.77 2.97 5.05
CA ILE A 151 0.97 4.09 5.98
C ILE A 151 -0.37 4.69 6.41
N VAL A 152 -1.27 4.97 5.47
CA VAL A 152 -2.58 5.57 5.78
C VAL A 152 -3.47 4.60 6.55
N ALA A 153 -3.47 3.31 6.20
CA ALA A 153 -4.18 2.29 6.98
C ALA A 153 -3.70 2.24 8.44
N GLY A 154 -2.39 2.36 8.66
CA GLY A 154 -1.81 2.43 10.00
C GLY A 154 -2.22 3.67 10.78
N MET A 155 -2.33 4.82 10.12
CA MET A 155 -2.83 6.06 10.73
C MET A 155 -4.29 5.91 11.16
N GLU A 156 -5.18 5.43 10.28
CA GLU A 156 -6.60 5.22 10.59
C GLU A 156 -6.81 4.20 11.73
N ALA A 157 -6.02 3.12 11.76
CA ALA A 157 -6.09 2.15 12.83
C ALA A 157 -5.58 2.70 14.17
N GLY A 158 -4.57 3.59 14.16
CA GLY A 158 -4.06 4.28 15.34
C GLY A 158 -5.05 5.28 15.93
N ASP A 159 -5.76 6.02 15.08
CA ASP A 159 -6.79 6.98 15.49
C ASP A 159 -8.07 6.29 16.00
N ALA A 160 -8.29 5.03 15.64
CA ALA A 160 -9.43 4.22 16.09
C ALA A 160 -9.20 3.50 17.44
N SER A 161 -8.00 3.61 18.01
CA SER A 161 -7.73 3.04 19.34
C SER A 161 -8.33 3.93 20.43
N PRO A 162 -9.16 3.38 21.36
CA PRO A 162 -9.86 4.14 22.40
C PRO A 162 -8.92 4.76 23.43
#